data_e32842a38772337f08d6a37a613a832a
#
_entry.id   e32842a38772337f08d6a37a613a832a
#
_cell.length_a   1.000
_cell.length_b   1.000
_cell.length_c   1.000
_cell.angle_alpha   90.00
_cell.angle_beta   90.00
_cell.angle_gamma   90.00
#
_symmetry.space_group_name_H-M   'P 1'
#
loop_
_entity.id
_entity.type
_entity.pdbx_description
1 polymer ?
#
loop_
_entity_poly.entity_id
_entity_poly.type
_entity_poly.pdbx_seq_one_letter_code
_entity_poly.pdbx_strand_id
1 'polypeptide(L)'
;MKNKLEFAKQIVLEAGDYLRLHLHDDLMISKKTGPTDLVTQMDQQVQNDLVEKITHRYPEDRIFAEEDGLRSPISEGSVWVIDPIDGTNNFVTQKEDFAVMVAYFEDGIGQFGLIYDVMRDYLFYGGGEFPVYRNEVELTLFVDQP
;
A
#
# COMPACT_ATOMS: atom_id res chain seq x y z
N MET A 1 6.68 3.25 17.75
CA MET A 1 5.61 2.85 16.84
C MET A 1 5.03 3.98 16.03
N LYS A 2 4.78 5.12 16.67
CA LYS A 2 4.27 6.31 15.98
C LYS A 2 5.15 6.74 14.79
N ASN A 3 6.47 6.66 14.93
CA ASN A 3 7.40 7.03 13.86
C ASN A 3 7.28 6.09 12.65
N LYS A 4 7.05 4.80 12.87
CA LYS A 4 6.83 3.86 11.77
C LYS A 4 5.51 4.13 11.05
N LEU A 5 4.46 4.50 11.79
CA LEU A 5 3.19 4.86 11.18
C LEU A 5 3.33 6.12 10.31
N GLU A 6 3.98 7.17 10.82
CA GLU A 6 4.21 8.39 10.03
C GLU A 6 5.05 8.12 8.79
N PHE A 7 6.07 7.29 8.91
CA PHE A 7 6.85 6.85 7.75
C PHE A 7 5.99 6.10 6.73
N ALA A 8 5.15 5.19 7.21
CA ALA A 8 4.26 4.41 6.34
C ALA A 8 3.29 5.32 5.58
N LYS A 9 2.74 6.33 6.26
CA LYS A 9 1.86 7.32 5.62
C LYS A 9 2.58 8.02 4.47
N GLN A 10 3.81 8.45 4.71
CA GLN A 10 4.60 9.14 3.71
C GLN A 10 4.85 8.27 2.47
N ILE A 11 5.31 7.04 2.65
CA ILE A 11 5.65 6.18 1.50
C ILE A 11 4.41 5.77 0.70
N VAL A 12 3.27 5.60 1.37
CA VAL A 12 2.01 5.26 0.70
C VAL A 12 1.50 6.43 -0.13
N LEU A 13 1.59 7.65 0.41
CA LEU A 13 1.22 8.85 -0.34
C LEU A 13 2.13 9.08 -1.55
N GLU A 14 3.42 8.85 -1.39
CA GLU A 14 4.37 8.94 -2.51
C GLU A 14 4.07 7.91 -3.59
N ALA A 15 3.70 6.68 -3.20
CA ALA A 15 3.29 5.66 -4.15
C ALA A 15 2.05 6.08 -4.93
N GLY A 16 1.09 6.68 -4.25
CA GLY A 16 -0.12 7.19 -4.90
C GLY A 16 0.18 8.31 -5.89
N ASP A 17 1.08 9.23 -5.53
CA ASP A 17 1.52 10.29 -6.43
C ASP A 17 2.16 9.73 -7.70
N TYR A 18 3.01 8.72 -7.54
CA TYR A 18 3.63 8.04 -8.67
C TYR A 18 2.57 7.43 -9.59
N LEU A 19 1.59 6.74 -9.01
CA LEU A 19 0.52 6.10 -9.80
C LEU A 19 -0.32 7.12 -10.56
N ARG A 20 -0.66 8.24 -9.92
CA ARG A 20 -1.41 9.31 -10.61
C ARG A 20 -0.60 9.93 -11.74
N LEU A 21 0.68 10.18 -11.51
CA LEU A 21 1.55 10.79 -12.52
C LEU A 21 1.68 9.90 -13.76
N HIS A 22 1.77 8.59 -13.57
CA HIS A 22 2.00 7.65 -14.66
C HIS A 22 0.73 6.93 -15.14
N LEU A 23 -0.44 7.34 -14.67
CA LEU A 23 -1.71 6.68 -14.94
C LEU A 23 -2.01 6.57 -16.45
N HIS A 24 -1.63 7.57 -17.23
CA HIS A 24 -1.88 7.62 -18.67
C HIS A 24 -0.62 7.41 -19.52
N ASP A 25 0.56 7.69 -18.97
CA ASP A 25 1.82 7.61 -19.72
C ASP A 25 2.11 6.19 -20.17
N ASP A 26 1.97 5.23 -19.29
CA ASP A 26 2.30 3.83 -19.55
C ASP A 26 1.29 3.17 -20.50
N LEU A 27 0.10 3.72 -20.65
CA LEU A 27 -0.88 3.23 -21.60
C LEU A 27 -0.39 3.36 -23.05
N MET A 28 0.38 4.38 -23.34
CA MET A 28 0.94 4.58 -24.68
C MET A 28 2.02 3.54 -24.99
N ILE A 29 2.75 3.12 -23.98
CA ILE A 29 3.81 2.10 -24.08
C ILE A 29 3.20 0.70 -24.17
N SER A 30 2.10 0.47 -23.48
CA SER A 30 1.45 -0.84 -23.38
C SER A 30 0.87 -1.37 -24.69
N LYS A 31 0.73 -0.54 -25.71
CA LYS A 31 0.25 -0.97 -27.03
C LYS A 31 1.12 -2.06 -27.66
N LYS A 32 2.36 -2.21 -27.19
CA LYS A 32 3.29 -3.22 -27.70
C LYS A 32 3.20 -4.54 -26.94
N THR A 33 2.84 -4.49 -25.66
CA THR A 33 2.90 -5.64 -24.76
C THR A 33 1.54 -6.02 -24.17
N GLY A 34 0.54 -5.13 -24.30
CA GLY A 34 -0.81 -5.36 -23.82
C GLY A 34 -1.07 -4.87 -22.41
N PRO A 35 -2.36 -4.78 -22.00
CA PRO A 35 -2.75 -4.20 -20.72
C PRO A 35 -2.22 -4.96 -19.50
N THR A 36 -2.13 -6.29 -19.60
CA THR A 36 -1.67 -7.13 -18.49
C THR A 36 -0.21 -6.86 -18.16
N ASP A 37 0.64 -6.72 -19.19
CA ASP A 37 2.06 -6.44 -18.99
C ASP A 37 2.26 -5.05 -18.39
N LEU A 38 1.47 -4.08 -18.81
CA LEU A 38 1.51 -2.73 -18.23
C LEU A 38 1.23 -2.74 -16.73
N VAL A 39 0.18 -3.44 -16.33
CA VAL A 39 -0.19 -3.53 -14.92
C VAL A 39 0.92 -4.18 -14.11
N THR A 40 1.49 -5.26 -14.62
CA THR A 40 2.59 -5.96 -13.97
C THR A 40 3.78 -5.02 -13.77
N GLN A 41 4.12 -4.18 -14.75
CA GLN A 41 5.22 -3.23 -14.64
C GLN A 41 4.95 -2.18 -13.58
N MET A 42 3.74 -1.65 -13.51
CA MET A 42 3.36 -0.66 -12.50
C MET A 42 3.35 -1.27 -11.10
N ASP A 43 2.76 -2.46 -10.94
CA ASP A 43 2.79 -3.19 -9.68
C ASP A 43 4.23 -3.38 -9.21
N GLN A 44 5.08 -3.84 -10.10
CA GLN A 44 6.47 -4.13 -9.77
C GLN A 44 7.23 -2.87 -9.39
N GLN A 45 7.03 -1.79 -10.12
CA GLN A 45 7.72 -0.52 -9.85
C GLN A 45 7.32 0.05 -8.49
N VAL A 46 6.03 0.08 -8.19
CA VAL A 46 5.54 0.60 -6.90
C VAL A 46 6.04 -0.29 -5.77
N GLN A 47 5.99 -1.60 -5.94
CA GLN A 47 6.50 -2.53 -4.93
C GLN A 47 7.99 -2.32 -4.68
N ASN A 48 8.79 -2.22 -5.74
CA ASN A 48 10.24 -2.01 -5.61
C ASN A 48 10.53 -0.73 -4.85
N ASP A 49 9.81 0.35 -5.14
CA ASP A 49 9.99 1.62 -4.45
C ASP A 49 9.65 1.53 -2.97
N LEU A 50 8.53 0.87 -2.64
CA LEU A 50 8.13 0.66 -1.25
C LEU A 50 9.16 -0.19 -0.49
N VAL A 51 9.59 -1.30 -1.10
CA VAL A 51 10.59 -2.20 -0.50
C VAL A 51 11.89 -1.45 -0.25
N GLU A 52 12.36 -0.69 -1.23
CA GLU A 52 13.61 0.06 -1.11
C GLU A 52 13.54 1.08 0.03
N LYS A 53 12.44 1.84 0.13
CA LYS A 53 12.26 2.84 1.16
C LYS A 53 12.20 2.22 2.56
N ILE A 54 11.46 1.11 2.70
CA ILE A 54 11.37 0.40 3.98
C ILE A 54 12.73 -0.17 4.38
N THR A 55 13.42 -0.83 3.45
CA THR A 55 14.72 -1.45 3.70
C THR A 55 15.76 -0.41 4.06
N HIS A 56 15.73 0.75 3.41
CA HIS A 56 16.66 1.83 3.71
C HIS A 56 16.44 2.39 5.13
N ARG A 57 15.19 2.60 5.50
CA ARG A 57 14.85 3.20 6.79
C ARG A 57 14.87 2.20 7.95
N TYR A 58 14.46 0.97 7.69
CA TYR A 58 14.36 -0.10 8.70
C TYR A 58 15.00 -1.38 8.15
N PRO A 59 16.35 -1.41 8.05
CA PRO A 59 17.03 -2.52 7.37
C PRO A 59 16.88 -3.87 8.06
N GLU A 60 16.51 -3.89 9.33
CA GLU A 60 16.35 -5.14 10.09
C GLU A 60 14.93 -5.71 9.98
N ASP A 61 13.98 -4.93 9.48
CA ASP A 61 12.61 -5.38 9.33
C ASP A 61 12.50 -6.25 8.08
N ARG A 62 11.62 -7.26 8.17
CA ARG A 62 11.34 -8.13 7.05
C ARG A 62 10.13 -7.61 6.28
N ILE A 63 9.97 -8.10 5.05
CA ILE A 63 8.90 -7.64 4.17
C ILE A 63 8.22 -8.86 3.56
N PHE A 64 6.89 -8.86 3.62
CA PHE A 64 6.03 -9.75 2.85
C PHE A 64 5.43 -8.93 1.71
N ALA A 65 5.81 -9.26 0.48
CA ALA A 65 5.33 -8.56 -0.71
C ALA A 65 4.84 -9.59 -1.73
N GLU A 66 3.63 -9.40 -2.21
CA GLU A 66 2.96 -10.40 -3.03
C GLU A 66 3.65 -10.61 -4.38
N GLU A 67 4.11 -9.53 -5.02
CA GLU A 67 4.58 -9.57 -6.40
C GLU A 67 5.94 -10.26 -6.57
N ASP A 68 6.82 -10.19 -5.59
CA ASP A 68 8.18 -10.76 -5.69
C ASP A 68 8.33 -12.10 -4.98
N GLY A 69 7.24 -12.65 -4.46
CA GLY A 69 7.33 -13.85 -3.66
C GLY A 69 8.10 -13.67 -2.36
N LEU A 70 8.25 -12.44 -1.89
CA LEU A 70 8.84 -12.14 -0.59
C LEU A 70 7.86 -12.58 0.49
N ARG A 71 8.05 -13.79 1.00
CA ARG A 71 7.13 -14.41 1.95
C ARG A 71 7.83 -14.66 3.27
N SER A 72 7.94 -13.60 4.07
CA SER A 72 8.42 -13.74 5.44
C SER A 72 7.29 -14.19 6.35
N PRO A 73 7.57 -15.08 7.33
CA PRO A 73 6.53 -15.44 8.30
C PRO A 73 6.08 -14.20 9.07
N ILE A 74 4.77 -13.96 9.09
CA ILE A 74 4.20 -12.82 9.81
C ILE A 74 4.24 -13.04 11.31
N SER A 75 4.27 -14.31 11.74
CA SER A 75 4.15 -14.70 13.14
C SER A 75 5.35 -14.33 14.02
N GLU A 76 6.49 -13.96 13.44
CA GLU A 76 7.71 -13.67 14.19
C GLU A 76 8.36 -12.37 13.74
N GLY A 77 8.76 -11.57 14.73
CA GLY A 77 9.53 -10.35 14.51
C GLY A 77 8.76 -9.23 13.83
N SER A 78 9.50 -8.30 13.26
CA SER A 78 8.97 -7.09 12.64
C SER A 78 8.79 -7.35 11.14
N VAL A 79 7.53 -7.31 10.66
CA VAL A 79 7.20 -7.64 9.27
C VAL A 79 6.26 -6.59 8.68
N TRP A 80 6.66 -6.04 7.55
CA TRP A 80 5.81 -5.19 6.72
C TRP A 80 5.11 -6.05 5.67
N VAL A 81 3.83 -5.79 5.45
CA VAL A 81 3.04 -6.44 4.41
C VAL A 81 2.62 -5.38 3.42
N ILE A 82 2.93 -5.59 2.15
CA ILE A 82 2.62 -4.61 1.10
C ILE A 82 1.82 -5.24 -0.04
N ASP A 83 0.84 -4.47 -0.52
CA ASP A 83 0.14 -4.72 -1.77
C ASP A 83 0.21 -3.42 -2.57
N PRO A 84 1.05 -3.37 -3.63
CA PRO A 84 1.30 -2.12 -4.34
C PRO A 84 0.08 -1.59 -5.09
N ILE A 85 -0.75 -2.46 -5.65
CA ILE A 85 -1.99 -2.07 -6.32
C ILE A 85 -3.06 -3.12 -6.01
N ASP A 86 -3.94 -2.82 -5.08
CA ASP A 86 -5.15 -3.59 -4.85
C ASP A 86 -6.22 -3.09 -5.80
N GLY A 87 -6.88 -3.99 -6.51
CA GLY A 87 -7.85 -3.62 -7.54
C GLY A 87 -7.21 -3.43 -8.91
N THR A 88 -6.30 -4.30 -9.28
CA THR A 88 -5.54 -4.26 -10.53
C THR A 88 -6.44 -4.15 -11.76
N ASN A 89 -7.53 -4.91 -11.82
CA ASN A 89 -8.47 -4.84 -12.94
C ASN A 89 -9.13 -3.46 -13.04
N ASN A 90 -9.48 -2.87 -11.91
CA ASN A 90 -10.04 -1.52 -11.88
C ASN A 90 -9.02 -0.48 -12.35
N PHE A 91 -7.77 -0.65 -11.95
CA PHE A 91 -6.68 0.21 -12.39
C PHE A 91 -6.58 0.23 -13.92
N VAL A 92 -6.62 -0.95 -14.53
CA VAL A 92 -6.49 -1.08 -16.00
C VAL A 92 -7.73 -0.54 -16.72
N THR A 93 -8.92 -0.94 -16.27
CA THR A 93 -10.16 -0.70 -17.04
C THR A 93 -10.79 0.65 -16.75
N GLN A 94 -10.74 1.10 -15.49
CA GLN A 94 -11.48 2.29 -15.06
C GLN A 94 -10.58 3.46 -14.65
N LYS A 95 -9.31 3.21 -14.37
CA LYS A 95 -8.38 4.22 -13.85
C LYS A 95 -8.82 4.79 -12.49
N GLU A 96 -9.60 4.03 -11.77
CA GLU A 96 -10.10 4.37 -10.43
C GLU A 96 -10.42 3.09 -9.67
N ASP A 97 -10.80 3.20 -8.42
CA ASP A 97 -11.17 2.09 -7.53
C ASP A 97 -10.00 1.12 -7.34
N PHE A 98 -8.81 1.66 -7.11
CA PHE A 98 -7.64 0.90 -6.73
C PHE A 98 -6.93 1.60 -5.57
N ALA A 99 -6.17 0.82 -4.82
CA ALA A 99 -5.54 1.31 -3.59
C ALA A 99 -4.13 0.78 -3.43
N VAL A 100 -3.30 1.53 -2.70
CA VAL A 100 -2.01 1.06 -2.18
C VAL A 100 -2.24 0.65 -0.73
N MET A 101 -1.76 -0.52 -0.35
CA MET A 101 -1.98 -1.06 1.00
C MET A 101 -0.65 -1.42 1.65
N VAL A 102 -0.50 -1.02 2.91
CA VAL A 102 0.68 -1.35 3.73
C VAL A 102 0.19 -1.67 5.14
N ALA A 103 0.73 -2.72 5.73
CA ALA A 103 0.47 -3.08 7.12
C ALA A 103 1.78 -3.45 7.82
N TYR A 104 1.79 -3.36 9.14
CA TYR A 104 2.97 -3.67 9.93
C TYR A 104 2.58 -4.54 11.12
N PHE A 105 3.36 -5.60 11.32
CA PHE A 105 3.14 -6.60 12.37
C PHE A 105 4.40 -6.76 13.22
N GLU A 106 4.19 -7.02 14.52
CA GLU A 106 5.25 -7.45 15.42
C GLU A 106 4.81 -8.75 16.11
N ASP A 107 5.59 -9.80 15.91
CA ASP A 107 5.33 -11.13 16.49
C ASP A 107 3.90 -11.59 16.23
N GLY A 108 3.42 -11.40 15.02
CA GLY A 108 2.10 -11.83 14.57
C GLY A 108 0.96 -10.89 14.97
N ILE A 109 1.27 -9.80 15.67
CA ILE A 109 0.25 -8.85 16.13
C ILE A 109 0.27 -7.62 15.24
N GLY A 110 -0.86 -7.31 14.62
CA GLY A 110 -0.99 -6.12 13.78
C GLY A 110 -0.82 -4.84 14.59
N GLN A 111 0.08 -4.00 14.16
CA GLN A 111 0.37 -2.72 14.83
C GLN A 111 -0.36 -1.57 14.18
N PHE A 112 -0.46 -1.59 12.86
CA PHE A 112 -1.25 -0.62 12.08
C PHE A 112 -1.40 -1.11 10.65
N GLY A 113 -2.35 -0.51 9.95
CA GLY A 113 -2.55 -0.73 8.53
C GLY A 113 -2.96 0.56 7.85
N LEU A 114 -2.66 0.65 6.56
CA LEU A 114 -2.99 1.79 5.72
C LEU A 114 -3.59 1.29 4.42
N ILE A 115 -4.63 1.97 3.98
CA ILE A 115 -5.26 1.76 2.67
C ILE A 115 -5.39 3.14 2.04
N TYR A 116 -4.70 3.36 0.94
CA TYR A 116 -4.78 4.63 0.23
C TYR A 116 -5.57 4.47 -1.06
N ASP A 117 -6.78 5.00 -1.05
CA ASP A 117 -7.64 5.09 -2.24
C ASP A 117 -7.10 6.24 -3.09
N VAL A 118 -6.31 5.90 -4.09
CA VAL A 118 -5.45 6.86 -4.78
C VAL A 118 -6.25 7.94 -5.50
N MET A 119 -7.27 7.56 -6.26
CA MET A 119 -7.98 8.51 -7.11
C MET A 119 -8.95 9.39 -6.33
N ARG A 120 -9.40 8.94 -5.14
CA ARG A 120 -10.21 9.78 -4.25
C ARG A 120 -9.36 10.56 -3.25
N ASP A 121 -8.07 10.25 -3.18
CA ASP A 121 -7.14 10.83 -2.20
C ASP A 121 -7.65 10.62 -0.76
N TYR A 122 -8.10 9.41 -0.48
CA TYR A 122 -8.54 9.00 0.86
C TYR A 122 -7.50 8.05 1.45
N LEU A 123 -6.81 8.52 2.47
CA LEU A 123 -5.89 7.68 3.24
C LEU A 123 -6.58 7.20 4.51
N PHE A 124 -6.89 5.90 4.55
CA PHE A 124 -7.39 5.24 5.74
C PHE A 124 -6.21 4.64 6.49
N TYR A 125 -6.10 4.91 7.77
CA TYR A 125 -5.02 4.33 8.57
C TYR A 125 -5.43 4.19 10.02
N GLY A 126 -4.77 3.24 10.73
CA GLY A 126 -5.03 2.96 12.13
C GLY A 126 -4.85 1.49 12.45
N GLY A 127 -5.48 1.04 13.51
CA GLY A 127 -5.40 -0.34 13.99
C GLY A 127 -4.45 -0.47 15.17
N GLY A 128 -4.49 -1.63 15.84
CA GLY A 128 -3.75 -1.80 17.08
C GLY A 128 -4.18 -0.80 18.13
N GLU A 129 -3.23 -0.01 18.62
CA GLU A 129 -3.50 1.04 19.60
C GLU A 129 -3.89 2.37 18.94
N PHE A 130 -3.79 2.47 17.63
CA PHE A 130 -4.08 3.71 16.93
C PHE A 130 -5.57 3.80 16.58
N PRO A 131 -6.22 4.96 16.82
CA PRO A 131 -7.56 5.20 16.28
C PRO A 131 -7.55 5.14 14.75
N VAL A 132 -8.69 4.88 14.15
CA VAL A 132 -8.82 4.81 12.71
C VAL A 132 -9.16 6.19 12.16
N TYR A 133 -8.42 6.62 11.15
CA TYR A 133 -8.58 7.90 10.48
C TYR A 133 -8.85 7.71 9.00
N ARG A 134 -9.60 8.63 8.43
CA ARG A 134 -9.60 8.90 6.99
C ARG A 134 -9.01 10.31 6.81
N ASN A 135 -7.83 10.37 6.22
CA ASN A 135 -7.05 11.61 6.15
C ASN A 135 -6.81 12.14 7.57
N GLU A 136 -7.36 13.29 7.93
CA GLU A 136 -7.19 13.87 9.25
C GLU A 136 -8.43 13.73 10.14
N VAL A 137 -9.44 13.03 9.64
CA VAL A 137 -10.71 12.88 10.36
C VAL A 137 -10.76 11.52 11.04
N GLU A 138 -10.88 11.51 12.37
CA GLU A 138 -11.04 10.29 13.12
C GLU A 138 -12.41 9.68 12.82
N LEU A 139 -12.42 8.39 12.50
CA LEU A 139 -13.65 7.66 12.22
C LEU A 139 -14.20 7.09 13.51
N THR A 140 -15.52 7.22 13.70
CA THR A 140 -16.19 6.65 14.86
C THR A 140 -16.31 5.15 14.71
N LEU A 141 -16.25 4.42 15.84
CA LEU A 141 -16.48 3.00 15.84
C LEU A 141 -17.91 2.73 15.35
N PHE A 142 -18.03 1.68 14.55
CA PHE A 142 -19.36 1.20 14.16
C PHE A 142 -20.09 0.70 15.42
N VAL A 143 -21.26 1.23 15.65
CA VAL A 143 -22.14 0.77 16.72
C VAL A 143 -23.34 0.12 16.07
N ASP A 144 -23.53 -1.17 16.38
CA ASP A 144 -24.66 -1.91 15.85
C ASP A 144 -25.96 -1.28 16.38
N GLN A 145 -26.83 -0.89 15.49
CA GLN A 145 -28.12 -0.31 15.86
C GLN A 145 -29.11 -1.43 16.08
N PRO A 146 -29.84 -1.42 17.20
CA PRO A 146 -30.85 -2.46 17.44
C PRO A 146 -32.02 -2.39 16.47
#